data_a4119ac7f8a5b1a4013ce2eee5b26cc4
#
_entry.id   a4119ac7f8a5b1a4013ce2eee5b26cc4
#
_cell.length_a   1.000
_cell.length_b   1.000
_cell.length_c   1.000
_cell.angle_alpha   90.00
_cell.angle_beta   90.00
_cell.angle_gamma   90.00
#
_symmetry.space_group_name_H-M   'P 1'
#
loop_
_entity.id
_entity.type
_entity.pdbx_description
1 polymer ?
#
loop_
_entity_poly.entity_id
_entity_poly.type
_entity_poly.pdbx_seq_one_letter_code
_entity_poly.pdbx_strand_id
1 'polypeptide(L)'
;MATVIYPSPIFGPVHSRRLGVSLGINLLPADGKFCTFDCIYCECGYNKDHRPHAKLPSRKEVCEALEKKLKEMQENGPEPNVLTFAGNGEPTSHPEFAGIIDDTLMLRDRYFPEAKVSVLSNATFIHKPEVFVALNKIDNNILKLDTVDSDYIRLVDCPTGHYDVNRIIEGMKAFHGNLIVQSMFLKGKTETGVDVDNTTDRYVLPWLDVVKEIAPRQVMVYTIDRETPDHALQKATHEELDRIVALLEKAGIKASASY
;
A
#
# COMPACT_ATOMS: atom_id res chain seq x y z
N MET A 1 -0.18 23.18 -1.92
CA MET A 1 0.86 22.34 -1.29
C MET A 1 1.17 21.13 -2.16
N ALA A 2 2.39 20.66 -2.12
CA ALA A 2 2.85 19.73 -3.14
C ALA A 2 2.45 18.29 -2.80
N THR A 3 1.37 17.81 -3.38
CA THR A 3 1.13 16.39 -3.53
C THR A 3 2.28 15.75 -4.29
N VAL A 4 2.66 14.54 -3.91
CA VAL A 4 3.80 13.84 -4.50
C VAL A 4 3.30 12.98 -5.66
N ILE A 5 3.68 13.34 -6.89
CA ILE A 5 3.54 12.47 -8.06
C ILE A 5 4.90 11.85 -8.36
N TYR A 6 4.98 10.55 -8.26
CA TYR A 6 6.22 9.80 -8.42
C TYR A 6 6.53 9.57 -9.91
N PRO A 7 7.82 9.59 -10.29
CA PRO A 7 8.23 9.12 -11.62
C PRO A 7 7.72 7.70 -11.91
N SER A 8 7.51 7.40 -13.17
CA SER A 8 7.13 6.09 -13.68
C SER A 8 8.07 5.70 -14.83
N PRO A 9 8.44 4.43 -15.00
CA PRO A 9 8.01 3.29 -14.18
C PRO A 9 8.88 3.04 -12.93
N ILE A 10 10.05 3.68 -12.79
CA ILE A 10 10.99 3.47 -11.69
C ILE A 10 11.29 4.79 -11.00
N PHE A 11 11.34 4.79 -9.66
CA PHE A 11 11.73 5.94 -8.86
C PHE A 11 12.59 5.55 -7.65
N GLY A 12 13.35 6.49 -7.14
CA GLY A 12 14.27 6.26 -6.03
C GLY A 12 15.67 5.82 -6.49
N PRO A 13 16.43 5.08 -5.63
CA PRO A 13 15.98 4.50 -4.36
C PRO A 13 15.60 5.55 -3.31
N VAL A 14 14.67 5.18 -2.43
CA VAL A 14 14.26 5.98 -1.27
C VAL A 14 14.53 5.22 0.01
N HIS A 15 14.80 5.94 1.11
CA HIS A 15 14.93 5.30 2.41
C HIS A 15 13.55 5.15 3.06
N SER A 16 13.04 3.92 3.08
CA SER A 16 11.77 3.59 3.73
C SER A 16 11.98 3.31 5.21
N ARG A 17 11.20 3.96 6.09
CA ARG A 17 11.22 3.71 7.54
C ARG A 17 10.90 2.25 7.88
N ARG A 18 10.13 1.58 7.03
CA ARG A 18 9.62 0.21 7.25
C ARG A 18 10.42 -0.87 6.52
N LEU A 19 11.02 -0.54 5.39
CA LEU A 19 11.55 -1.52 4.46
C LEU A 19 13.04 -1.29 4.09
N GLY A 20 13.68 -0.28 4.66
CA GLY A 20 15.09 0.06 4.35
C GLY A 20 15.25 0.77 3.00
N VAL A 21 16.32 0.50 2.27
CA VAL A 21 16.58 1.05 0.93
C VAL A 21 15.58 0.42 -0.05
N SER A 22 14.64 1.22 -0.52
CA SER A 22 13.54 0.79 -1.37
C SER A 22 13.66 1.38 -2.77
N LEU A 23 13.73 0.52 -3.78
CA LEU A 23 13.56 0.92 -5.17
C LEU A 23 12.07 0.85 -5.52
N GLY A 24 11.49 1.99 -5.89
CA GLY A 24 10.07 2.11 -6.21
C GLY A 24 9.76 1.70 -7.65
N ILE A 25 8.69 0.95 -7.82
CA ILE A 25 8.12 0.56 -9.12
C ILE A 25 6.71 1.15 -9.20
N ASN A 26 6.53 2.16 -10.05
CA ASN A 26 5.26 2.84 -10.28
C ASN A 26 4.67 2.39 -11.61
N LEU A 27 3.63 1.58 -11.58
CA LEU A 27 2.94 1.06 -12.77
C LEU A 27 1.89 2.02 -13.34
N LEU A 28 1.75 3.21 -12.73
CA LEU A 28 0.73 4.18 -13.09
C LEU A 28 1.37 5.37 -13.82
N PRO A 29 0.58 6.26 -14.43
CA PRO A 29 1.11 7.38 -15.20
C PRO A 29 2.05 8.26 -14.37
N ALA A 30 3.08 8.83 -15.03
CA ALA A 30 4.08 9.68 -14.40
C ALA A 30 3.57 11.11 -14.13
N ASP A 31 2.44 11.49 -14.71
CA ASP A 31 1.89 12.85 -14.70
C ASP A 31 0.60 12.99 -13.88
N GLY A 32 0.18 11.92 -13.18
CA GLY A 32 -1.04 11.99 -12.40
C GLY A 32 -1.35 10.76 -11.58
N LYS A 33 -2.45 10.83 -10.82
CA LYS A 33 -2.93 9.75 -9.97
C LYS A 33 -4.02 8.93 -10.70
N PHE A 34 -3.87 7.61 -10.65
CA PHE A 34 -4.88 6.67 -11.13
C PHE A 34 -5.08 5.57 -10.08
N CYS A 35 -6.11 5.75 -9.24
CA CYS A 35 -6.39 4.85 -8.14
C CYS A 35 -7.88 4.51 -8.06
N THR A 36 -8.19 3.30 -7.60
CA THR A 36 -9.56 2.86 -7.28
C THR A 36 -10.07 3.43 -5.95
N PHE A 37 -9.18 4.08 -5.18
CA PHE A 37 -9.51 4.82 -3.97
C PHE A 37 -9.15 6.29 -4.13
N ASP A 38 -9.81 7.14 -3.36
CA ASP A 38 -9.52 8.58 -3.30
C ASP A 38 -9.34 9.05 -1.86
N CYS A 39 -8.52 8.30 -1.10
CA CYS A 39 -8.33 8.49 0.33
C CYS A 39 -8.01 9.94 0.68
N ILE A 40 -8.70 10.48 1.70
CA ILE A 40 -8.52 11.87 2.16
C ILE A 40 -7.13 12.14 2.75
N TYR A 41 -6.35 11.10 3.04
CA TYR A 41 -4.98 11.18 3.56
C TYR A 41 -3.89 10.81 2.53
N CYS A 42 -4.24 10.63 1.25
CA CYS A 42 -3.30 10.14 0.25
C CYS A 42 -2.25 11.22 -0.12
N GLU A 43 -0.97 10.93 0.06
CA GLU A 43 0.11 11.86 -0.31
C GLU A 43 0.14 12.23 -1.80
N CYS A 44 -0.48 11.41 -2.66
CA CYS A 44 -0.63 11.71 -4.09
C CYS A 44 -1.81 12.64 -4.42
N GLY A 45 -2.54 13.13 -3.41
CA GLY A 45 -3.72 13.98 -3.63
C GLY A 45 -4.96 13.20 -4.06
N TYR A 46 -5.95 13.93 -4.56
CA TYR A 46 -7.16 13.33 -5.13
C TYR A 46 -7.01 13.01 -6.62
N ASN A 47 -7.72 11.97 -7.10
CA ASN A 47 -7.75 11.61 -8.52
C ASN A 47 -8.17 12.80 -9.43
N LYS A 48 -9.09 13.66 -8.94
CA LYS A 48 -9.59 14.83 -9.69
C LYS A 48 -8.54 15.92 -9.89
N ASP A 49 -7.59 16.06 -8.94
CA ASP A 49 -6.60 17.14 -8.93
C ASP A 49 -5.40 16.82 -9.83
N HIS A 50 -5.18 15.54 -10.09
CA HIS A 50 -4.04 15.03 -10.86
C HIS A 50 -4.48 13.98 -11.88
N ARG A 51 -5.43 14.35 -12.76
CA ARG A 51 -5.85 13.45 -13.84
C ARG A 51 -4.71 13.20 -14.82
N PRO A 52 -4.28 11.94 -15.00
CA PRO A 52 -3.19 11.66 -15.92
C PRO A 52 -3.61 11.79 -17.37
N HIS A 53 -2.67 12.23 -18.19
CA HIS A 53 -2.75 12.23 -19.65
C HIS A 53 -1.79 11.22 -20.29
N ALA A 54 -0.71 10.87 -19.57
CA ALA A 54 0.23 9.84 -19.97
C ALA A 54 -0.42 8.45 -19.94
N LYS A 55 0.09 7.57 -20.79
CA LYS A 55 -0.31 6.16 -20.78
C LYS A 55 0.34 5.41 -19.63
N LEU A 56 -0.25 4.27 -19.26
CA LEU A 56 0.43 3.30 -18.40
C LEU A 56 1.70 2.81 -19.09
N PRO A 57 2.82 2.61 -18.35
CA PRO A 57 4.01 1.99 -18.91
C PRO A 57 3.68 0.54 -19.30
N SER A 58 4.09 0.10 -20.48
CA SER A 58 3.96 -1.30 -20.88
C SER A 58 4.88 -2.21 -20.04
N ARG A 59 4.57 -3.50 -19.97
CA ARG A 59 5.41 -4.50 -19.32
C ARG A 59 6.87 -4.42 -19.80
N LYS A 60 7.08 -4.23 -21.10
CA LYS A 60 8.42 -4.09 -21.69
C LYS A 60 9.15 -2.87 -21.14
N GLU A 61 8.50 -1.70 -21.12
CA GLU A 61 9.09 -0.46 -20.60
C GLU A 61 9.47 -0.59 -19.12
N VAL A 62 8.60 -1.23 -18.30
CA VAL A 62 8.88 -1.50 -16.89
C VAL A 62 10.11 -2.41 -16.75
N CYS A 63 10.15 -3.52 -17.50
CA CYS A 63 11.24 -4.49 -17.45
C CYS A 63 12.58 -3.84 -17.83
N GLU A 64 12.62 -3.10 -18.95
CA GLU A 64 13.85 -2.43 -19.44
C GLU A 64 14.32 -1.34 -18.46
N ALA A 65 13.42 -0.54 -17.93
CA ALA A 65 13.75 0.50 -16.96
C ALA A 65 14.25 -0.08 -15.64
N LEU A 66 13.59 -1.16 -15.15
CA LEU A 66 14.01 -1.85 -13.93
C LEU A 66 15.40 -2.47 -14.11
N GLU A 67 15.63 -3.21 -15.19
CA GLU A 67 16.93 -3.84 -15.46
C GLU A 67 18.05 -2.79 -15.52
N LYS A 68 17.80 -1.69 -16.24
CA LYS A 68 18.77 -0.57 -16.33
C LYS A 68 19.10 -0.02 -14.93
N LYS A 69 18.08 0.20 -14.10
CA LYS A 69 18.27 0.76 -12.74
C LYS A 69 18.99 -0.22 -11.81
N LEU A 70 18.66 -1.52 -11.88
CA LEU A 70 19.35 -2.53 -11.08
C LEU A 70 20.84 -2.66 -11.47
N LYS A 71 21.20 -2.59 -12.75
CA LYS A 71 22.60 -2.54 -13.20
C LYS A 71 23.34 -1.31 -12.64
N GLU A 72 22.71 -0.14 -12.75
CA GLU A 72 23.27 1.11 -12.18
C GLU A 72 23.52 0.98 -10.66
N MET A 73 22.56 0.40 -9.92
CA MET A 73 22.70 0.21 -8.47
C MET A 73 23.76 -0.83 -8.12
N GLN A 74 23.96 -1.86 -8.94
CA GLN A 74 25.01 -2.85 -8.74
C GLN A 74 26.42 -2.23 -8.92
N GLU A 75 26.55 -1.27 -9.85
CA GLU A 75 27.82 -0.59 -10.11
C GLU A 75 28.12 0.53 -9.10
N ASN A 76 27.10 1.27 -8.68
CA ASN A 76 27.27 2.54 -7.95
C ASN A 76 26.59 2.55 -6.59
N GLY A 77 25.81 1.53 -6.22
CA GLY A 77 25.00 1.46 -4.99
C GLY A 77 23.92 2.55 -4.87
N PRO A 78 23.20 2.61 -3.76
CA PRO A 78 23.16 1.60 -2.70
C PRO A 78 22.44 0.32 -3.14
N GLU A 79 22.76 -0.81 -2.52
CA GLU A 79 22.01 -2.06 -2.74
C GLU A 79 20.58 -1.93 -2.20
N PRO A 80 19.56 -2.36 -2.96
CA PRO A 80 18.18 -2.30 -2.49
C PRO A 80 17.90 -3.42 -1.47
N ASN A 81 17.27 -3.09 -0.36
CA ASN A 81 16.69 -4.09 0.53
C ASN A 81 15.36 -4.63 -0.05
N VAL A 82 14.68 -3.80 -0.84
CA VAL A 82 13.35 -4.12 -1.36
C VAL A 82 13.07 -3.41 -2.68
N LEU A 83 12.36 -4.11 -3.58
CA LEU A 83 11.71 -3.56 -4.76
C LEU A 83 10.22 -3.40 -4.42
N THR A 84 9.70 -2.17 -4.41
CA THR A 84 8.35 -1.89 -3.91
C THR A 84 7.44 -1.36 -5.00
N PHE A 85 6.40 -2.10 -5.30
CA PHE A 85 5.30 -1.63 -6.14
C PHE A 85 4.43 -0.65 -5.33
N ALA A 86 4.55 0.61 -5.67
CA ALA A 86 3.83 1.73 -5.05
C ALA A 86 3.87 2.95 -6.00
N GLY A 87 3.27 4.05 -5.62
CA GLY A 87 3.34 5.31 -6.36
C GLY A 87 1.97 5.93 -6.58
N ASN A 88 1.64 6.28 -7.81
CA ASN A 88 0.53 7.15 -8.17
C ASN A 88 -0.85 6.45 -8.20
N GLY A 89 -1.10 5.47 -7.33
CA GLY A 89 -2.39 4.80 -7.20
C GLY A 89 -2.30 3.29 -6.93
N GLU A 90 -3.20 2.49 -7.51
CA GLU A 90 -3.33 1.05 -7.24
C GLU A 90 -2.55 0.19 -8.26
N PRO A 91 -1.42 -0.42 -7.87
CA PRO A 91 -0.57 -1.15 -8.83
C PRO A 91 -1.25 -2.39 -9.43
N THR A 92 -2.15 -3.05 -8.70
CA THR A 92 -2.85 -4.26 -9.19
C THR A 92 -3.92 -3.94 -10.24
N SER A 93 -4.17 -2.64 -10.50
CA SER A 93 -5.05 -2.19 -11.60
C SER A 93 -4.40 -2.31 -12.97
N HIS A 94 -3.05 -2.43 -13.02
CA HIS A 94 -2.33 -2.53 -14.29
C HIS A 94 -2.68 -3.83 -15.02
N PRO A 95 -3.05 -3.78 -16.32
CA PRO A 95 -3.51 -4.96 -17.08
C PRO A 95 -2.47 -6.07 -17.19
N GLU A 96 -1.19 -5.72 -17.19
CA GLU A 96 -0.07 -6.68 -17.29
C GLU A 96 0.62 -6.93 -15.93
N PHE A 97 -0.07 -6.62 -14.81
CA PHE A 97 0.50 -6.70 -13.45
C PHE A 97 1.20 -8.04 -13.17
N ALA A 98 0.52 -9.16 -13.46
CA ALA A 98 1.07 -10.49 -13.17
C ALA A 98 2.38 -10.78 -13.95
N GLY A 99 2.42 -10.39 -15.23
CA GLY A 99 3.64 -10.55 -16.04
C GLY A 99 4.78 -9.65 -15.58
N ILE A 100 4.47 -8.43 -15.11
CA ILE A 100 5.46 -7.51 -14.56
C ILE A 100 6.03 -8.05 -13.24
N ILE A 101 5.21 -8.69 -12.39
CA ILE A 101 5.69 -9.39 -11.19
C ILE A 101 6.69 -10.49 -11.56
N ASP A 102 6.38 -11.31 -12.57
CA ASP A 102 7.27 -12.39 -13.00
C ASP A 102 8.63 -11.85 -13.52
N ASP A 103 8.61 -10.79 -14.34
CA ASP A 103 9.82 -10.12 -14.80
C ASP A 103 10.62 -9.51 -13.65
N THR A 104 9.94 -8.90 -12.67
CA THR A 104 10.59 -8.29 -11.50
C THR A 104 11.27 -9.34 -10.63
N LEU A 105 10.64 -10.47 -10.38
CA LEU A 105 11.24 -11.58 -9.63
C LEU A 105 12.48 -12.12 -10.35
N MET A 106 12.40 -12.34 -11.67
CA MET A 106 13.54 -12.78 -12.48
C MET A 106 14.72 -11.77 -12.43
N LEU A 107 14.45 -10.50 -12.53
CA LEU A 107 15.49 -9.45 -12.48
C LEU A 107 16.07 -9.32 -11.07
N ARG A 108 15.23 -9.36 -10.02
CA ARG A 108 15.66 -9.37 -8.64
C ARG A 108 16.62 -10.53 -8.37
N ASP A 109 16.25 -11.76 -8.76
CA ASP A 109 17.07 -12.96 -8.55
C ASP A 109 18.43 -12.86 -9.27
N ARG A 110 18.47 -12.18 -10.42
CA ARG A 110 19.70 -11.97 -11.19
C ARG A 110 20.64 -10.95 -10.57
N TYR A 111 20.13 -9.83 -10.07
CA TYR A 111 20.94 -8.68 -9.66
C TYR A 111 21.09 -8.54 -8.14
N PHE A 112 20.03 -8.81 -7.39
CA PHE A 112 19.97 -8.64 -5.93
C PHE A 112 19.10 -9.74 -5.29
N PRO A 113 19.57 -11.01 -5.25
CA PRO A 113 18.74 -12.15 -4.81
C PRO A 113 18.24 -12.04 -3.37
N GLU A 114 18.92 -11.28 -2.53
CA GLU A 114 18.50 -11.05 -1.13
C GLU A 114 17.45 -9.94 -0.97
N ALA A 115 17.26 -9.10 -2.00
CA ALA A 115 16.24 -8.06 -1.97
C ALA A 115 14.84 -8.66 -1.96
N LYS A 116 13.92 -8.04 -1.22
CA LYS A 116 12.52 -8.47 -1.17
C LYS A 116 11.71 -7.80 -2.28
N VAL A 117 10.65 -8.44 -2.74
CA VAL A 117 9.63 -7.82 -3.60
C VAL A 117 8.38 -7.56 -2.78
N SER A 118 7.94 -6.30 -2.77
CA SER A 118 6.79 -5.84 -2.00
C SER A 118 5.74 -5.19 -2.90
N VAL A 119 4.47 -5.46 -2.66
CA VAL A 119 3.35 -4.75 -3.30
C VAL A 119 2.50 -4.10 -2.23
N LEU A 120 2.29 -2.78 -2.35
CA LEU A 120 1.32 -2.03 -1.55
C LEU A 120 0.03 -1.92 -2.35
N SER A 121 -1.03 -2.58 -1.90
CA SER A 121 -2.32 -2.61 -2.62
C SER A 121 -3.49 -2.27 -1.69
N ASN A 122 -4.47 -1.56 -2.21
CA ASN A 122 -5.75 -1.33 -1.54
C ASN A 122 -6.70 -2.53 -1.61
N ALA A 123 -6.21 -3.66 -2.10
CA ALA A 123 -6.89 -4.95 -2.19
C ALA A 123 -8.10 -5.00 -3.15
N THR A 124 -8.43 -3.93 -3.89
CA THR A 124 -9.61 -3.89 -4.77
C THR A 124 -9.64 -5.04 -5.78
N PHE A 125 -8.47 -5.47 -6.28
CA PHE A 125 -8.38 -6.46 -7.36
C PHE A 125 -7.90 -7.86 -6.92
N ILE A 126 -7.78 -8.14 -5.62
CA ILE A 126 -7.32 -9.45 -5.14
C ILE A 126 -8.24 -10.63 -5.52
N HIS A 127 -9.47 -10.34 -5.92
CA HIS A 127 -10.42 -11.34 -6.43
C HIS A 127 -10.12 -11.82 -7.86
N LYS A 128 -9.25 -11.12 -8.59
CA LYS A 128 -8.83 -11.55 -9.94
C LYS A 128 -7.80 -12.67 -9.82
N PRO A 129 -8.00 -13.83 -10.46
CA PRO A 129 -7.10 -14.98 -10.30
C PRO A 129 -5.63 -14.66 -10.62
N GLU A 130 -5.37 -13.90 -11.68
CA GLU A 130 -4.03 -13.50 -12.08
C GLU A 130 -3.34 -12.59 -11.05
N VAL A 131 -4.09 -11.69 -10.41
CA VAL A 131 -3.59 -10.81 -9.34
C VAL A 131 -3.30 -11.63 -8.08
N PHE A 132 -4.25 -12.51 -7.69
CA PHE A 132 -4.11 -13.38 -6.54
C PHE A 132 -2.87 -14.26 -6.65
N VAL A 133 -2.67 -14.91 -7.80
CA VAL A 133 -1.49 -15.76 -8.06
C VAL A 133 -0.20 -14.94 -8.00
N ALA A 134 -0.17 -13.75 -8.61
CA ALA A 134 1.00 -12.88 -8.60
C ALA A 134 1.37 -12.42 -7.18
N LEU A 135 0.38 -12.02 -6.37
CA LEU A 135 0.59 -11.61 -4.99
C LEU A 135 1.07 -12.75 -4.07
N ASN A 136 0.76 -14.00 -4.41
CA ASN A 136 1.28 -15.16 -3.66
C ASN A 136 2.74 -15.51 -4.00
N LYS A 137 3.31 -15.00 -5.10
CA LYS A 137 4.71 -15.25 -5.50
C LYS A 137 5.71 -14.33 -4.80
N ILE A 138 5.28 -13.16 -4.33
CA ILE A 138 6.17 -12.12 -3.81
C ILE A 138 6.43 -12.27 -2.32
N ASP A 139 7.50 -11.63 -1.85
CA ASP A 139 7.90 -11.69 -0.44
C ASP A 139 6.93 -10.95 0.49
N ASN A 140 6.46 -9.77 0.10
CA ASN A 140 5.60 -8.95 0.95
C ASN A 140 4.34 -8.52 0.19
N ASN A 141 3.30 -9.35 0.28
CA ASN A 141 1.95 -9.02 -0.13
C ASN A 141 1.31 -8.14 0.95
N ILE A 142 1.33 -6.81 0.77
CA ILE A 142 0.87 -5.84 1.76
C ILE A 142 -0.48 -5.28 1.31
N LEU A 143 -1.53 -5.66 2.02
CA LEU A 143 -2.91 -5.34 1.70
C LEU A 143 -3.50 -4.38 2.73
N LYS A 144 -4.13 -3.32 2.23
CA LYS A 144 -4.77 -2.30 3.05
C LYS A 144 -6.08 -2.80 3.66
N LEU A 145 -6.23 -2.58 4.97
CA LEU A 145 -7.49 -2.72 5.71
C LEU A 145 -7.51 -1.74 6.89
N ASP A 146 -7.93 -0.51 6.65
CA ASP A 146 -7.91 0.55 7.68
C ASP A 146 -9.04 0.42 8.69
N THR A 147 -10.13 -0.21 8.28
CA THR A 147 -11.32 -0.46 9.10
C THR A 147 -12.20 -1.51 8.44
N VAL A 148 -13.18 -1.99 9.17
CA VAL A 148 -14.27 -2.86 8.69
C VAL A 148 -15.62 -2.14 8.60
N ASP A 149 -15.66 -0.87 9.01
CA ASP A 149 -16.84 -0.02 8.96
C ASP A 149 -17.02 0.57 7.55
N SER A 150 -18.10 0.14 6.86
CA SER A 150 -18.35 0.56 5.47
C SER A 150 -18.65 2.05 5.33
N ASP A 151 -19.21 2.71 6.37
CA ASP A 151 -19.45 4.16 6.31
C ASP A 151 -18.13 4.93 6.45
N TYR A 152 -17.26 4.47 7.33
CA TYR A 152 -15.92 5.02 7.46
C TYR A 152 -15.10 4.84 6.19
N ILE A 153 -15.13 3.65 5.56
CA ILE A 153 -14.45 3.40 4.27
C ILE A 153 -14.93 4.40 3.21
N ARG A 154 -16.24 4.64 3.10
CA ARG A 154 -16.78 5.63 2.16
C ARG A 154 -16.33 7.05 2.46
N LEU A 155 -16.16 7.39 3.73
CA LEU A 155 -15.77 8.72 4.18
C LEU A 155 -14.27 8.99 4.02
N VAL A 156 -13.42 8.02 4.34
CA VAL A 156 -11.97 8.21 4.48
C VAL A 156 -11.19 7.61 3.31
N ASP A 157 -11.55 6.40 2.87
CA ASP A 157 -10.87 5.72 1.75
C ASP A 157 -11.47 6.10 0.40
N CYS A 158 -12.73 6.55 0.37
CA CYS A 158 -13.44 7.06 -0.79
C CYS A 158 -13.28 6.16 -2.04
N PRO A 159 -13.74 4.90 -2.01
CA PRO A 159 -13.70 4.03 -3.19
C PRO A 159 -14.36 4.70 -4.39
N THR A 160 -13.72 4.68 -5.56
CA THR A 160 -14.25 5.30 -6.79
C THR A 160 -15.30 4.45 -7.50
N GLY A 161 -15.49 3.20 -7.06
CA GLY A 161 -16.46 2.26 -7.58
C GLY A 161 -17.14 1.45 -6.48
N HIS A 162 -17.84 0.40 -6.86
CA HIS A 162 -18.44 -0.50 -5.88
C HIS A 162 -17.36 -1.22 -5.06
N TYR A 163 -17.41 -1.07 -3.75
CA TYR A 163 -16.48 -1.68 -2.80
C TYR A 163 -17.27 -2.39 -1.70
N ASP A 164 -17.01 -3.68 -1.53
CA ASP A 164 -17.61 -4.51 -0.49
C ASP A 164 -16.48 -5.04 0.41
N VAL A 165 -16.38 -4.50 1.63
CA VAL A 165 -15.35 -4.86 2.58
C VAL A 165 -15.40 -6.34 2.97
N ASN A 166 -16.58 -6.95 3.04
CA ASN A 166 -16.72 -8.36 3.37
C ASN A 166 -16.11 -9.25 2.28
N ARG A 167 -16.33 -8.90 1.01
CA ARG A 167 -15.71 -9.59 -0.13
C ARG A 167 -14.18 -9.47 -0.10
N ILE A 168 -13.66 -8.31 0.29
CA ILE A 168 -12.21 -8.11 0.44
C ILE A 168 -11.66 -8.95 1.59
N ILE A 169 -12.33 -8.98 2.73
CA ILE A 169 -11.96 -9.81 3.88
C ILE A 169 -11.89 -11.30 3.49
N GLU A 170 -12.90 -11.81 2.79
CA GLU A 170 -12.89 -13.20 2.30
C GLU A 170 -11.72 -13.44 1.30
N GLY A 171 -11.44 -12.47 0.43
CA GLY A 171 -10.26 -12.52 -0.44
C GLY A 171 -8.94 -12.54 0.33
N MET A 172 -8.84 -11.78 1.42
CA MET A 172 -7.65 -11.79 2.30
C MET A 172 -7.48 -13.13 3.03
N LYS A 173 -8.57 -13.72 3.53
CA LYS A 173 -8.56 -15.05 4.18
C LYS A 173 -8.04 -16.14 3.22
N ALA A 174 -8.35 -16.04 1.92
CA ALA A 174 -7.91 -17.00 0.90
C ALA A 174 -6.38 -17.05 0.72
N PHE A 175 -5.63 -16.05 1.18
CA PHE A 175 -4.16 -16.09 1.18
C PHE A 175 -3.59 -16.99 2.30
N HIS A 176 -4.41 -17.50 3.21
CA HIS A 176 -3.99 -18.41 4.29
C HIS A 176 -2.77 -17.91 5.09
N GLY A 177 -2.80 -16.63 5.44
CA GLY A 177 -1.72 -15.96 6.17
C GLY A 177 -0.57 -15.44 5.32
N ASN A 178 -0.50 -15.75 4.01
CA ASN A 178 0.55 -15.22 3.12
C ASN A 178 0.28 -13.77 2.70
N LEU A 179 0.03 -12.92 3.68
CA LEU A 179 -0.14 -11.48 3.50
C LEU A 179 0.30 -10.73 4.75
N ILE A 180 0.50 -9.44 4.57
CA ILE A 180 0.67 -8.44 5.62
C ILE A 180 -0.54 -7.51 5.54
N VAL A 181 -1.26 -7.31 6.63
CA VAL A 181 -2.29 -6.28 6.70
C VAL A 181 -1.62 -4.95 7.05
N GLN A 182 -1.92 -3.92 6.29
CA GLN A 182 -1.46 -2.56 6.56
C GLN A 182 -2.66 -1.67 6.85
N SER A 183 -2.63 -0.94 7.98
CA SER A 183 -3.76 -0.14 8.44
C SER A 183 -3.32 1.25 8.87
N MET A 184 -3.97 2.28 8.29
CA MET A 184 -3.82 3.67 8.68
C MET A 184 -4.70 3.97 9.88
N PHE A 185 -4.10 4.58 10.90
CA PHE A 185 -4.83 5.16 12.03
C PHE A 185 -4.59 6.67 12.04
N LEU A 186 -5.66 7.42 12.11
CA LEU A 186 -5.65 8.88 12.08
C LEU A 186 -6.76 9.47 12.96
N LYS A 187 -6.68 10.76 13.22
CA LYS A 187 -7.58 11.50 14.10
C LYS A 187 -8.02 12.80 13.46
N GLY A 188 -8.84 13.52 14.21
CA GLY A 188 -9.28 14.85 13.86
C GLY A 188 -10.63 14.87 13.16
N LYS A 189 -10.88 15.95 12.50
CA LYS A 189 -12.10 16.14 11.70
C LYS A 189 -11.70 16.49 10.27
N THR A 190 -12.53 16.09 9.33
CA THR A 190 -12.37 16.53 7.93
C THR A 190 -12.55 18.06 7.84
N GLU A 191 -12.15 18.65 6.74
CA GLU A 191 -12.43 20.08 6.44
C GLU A 191 -13.93 20.42 6.52
N THR A 192 -14.81 19.41 6.33
CA THR A 192 -16.27 19.55 6.49
C THR A 192 -16.76 19.34 7.92
N GLY A 193 -15.86 19.10 8.87
CA GLY A 193 -16.15 18.98 10.31
C GLY A 193 -16.57 17.57 10.76
N VAL A 194 -16.51 16.55 9.90
CA VAL A 194 -16.84 15.17 10.26
C VAL A 194 -15.69 14.54 11.02
N ASP A 195 -15.97 13.91 12.16
CA ASP A 195 -14.98 13.19 12.97
C ASP A 195 -14.52 11.91 12.26
N VAL A 196 -13.18 11.72 12.17
CA VAL A 196 -12.54 10.58 11.50
C VAL A 196 -11.54 9.85 12.40
N ASP A 197 -11.67 10.00 13.72
CA ASP A 197 -10.83 9.28 14.69
C ASP A 197 -11.14 7.78 14.69
N ASN A 198 -10.28 6.98 14.04
CA ASN A 198 -10.39 5.52 14.04
C ASN A 198 -9.46 4.83 15.05
N THR A 199 -8.83 5.59 15.94
CA THR A 199 -7.99 5.01 17.03
C THR A 199 -8.82 4.50 18.21
N THR A 200 -10.11 4.80 18.25
CA THR A 200 -11.03 4.41 19.34
C THR A 200 -11.43 2.95 19.27
N ASP A 201 -11.88 2.38 20.41
CA ASP A 201 -12.35 1.00 20.51
C ASP A 201 -13.51 0.68 19.57
N ARG A 202 -14.30 1.69 19.22
CA ARG A 202 -15.39 1.56 18.24
C ARG A 202 -14.90 0.99 16.90
N TYR A 203 -13.74 1.42 16.43
CA TYR A 203 -13.17 0.99 15.16
C TYR A 203 -12.13 -0.12 15.34
N VAL A 204 -11.30 -0.01 16.40
CA VAL A 204 -10.18 -0.93 16.63
C VAL A 204 -10.65 -2.32 16.96
N LEU A 205 -11.66 -2.50 17.83
CA LEU A 205 -12.07 -3.84 18.27
C LEU A 205 -12.72 -4.67 17.15
N PRO A 206 -13.70 -4.16 16.37
CA PRO A 206 -14.25 -4.92 15.24
C PRO A 206 -13.19 -5.23 14.17
N TRP A 207 -12.29 -4.28 13.90
CA TRP A 207 -11.16 -4.49 12.98
C TRP A 207 -10.22 -5.58 13.49
N LEU A 208 -9.86 -5.58 14.78
CA LEU A 208 -9.00 -6.60 15.40
C LEU A 208 -9.62 -8.00 15.29
N ASP A 209 -10.94 -8.13 15.50
CA ASP A 209 -11.63 -9.42 15.39
C ASP A 209 -11.54 -9.97 13.96
N VAL A 210 -11.72 -9.13 12.95
CA VAL A 210 -11.56 -9.52 11.54
C VAL A 210 -10.09 -9.84 11.20
N VAL A 211 -9.14 -9.07 11.72
CA VAL A 211 -7.70 -9.36 11.53
C VAL A 211 -7.33 -10.73 12.11
N LYS A 212 -7.90 -11.13 13.26
CA LYS A 212 -7.73 -12.49 13.81
C LYS A 212 -8.25 -13.57 12.85
N GLU A 213 -9.40 -13.31 12.19
CA GLU A 213 -9.95 -14.25 11.21
C GLU A 213 -9.12 -14.34 9.93
N ILE A 214 -8.58 -13.22 9.46
CA ILE A 214 -7.66 -13.18 8.31
C ILE A 214 -6.36 -13.92 8.64
N ALA A 215 -5.93 -13.89 9.89
CA ALA A 215 -4.70 -14.50 10.40
C ALA A 215 -3.45 -14.14 9.56
N PRO A 216 -3.16 -12.83 9.32
CA PRO A 216 -2.02 -12.43 8.52
C PRO A 216 -0.71 -12.77 9.23
N ARG A 217 0.38 -12.96 8.48
CA ARG A 217 1.69 -13.19 9.10
C ARG A 217 2.24 -11.99 9.87
N GLN A 218 1.73 -10.79 9.57
CA GLN A 218 2.10 -9.55 10.25
C GLN A 218 1.02 -8.47 10.01
N VAL A 219 0.92 -7.54 10.95
CA VAL A 219 0.17 -6.29 10.78
C VAL A 219 1.13 -5.11 10.89
N MET A 220 1.01 -4.15 9.97
CA MET A 220 1.71 -2.88 10.01
C MET A 220 0.69 -1.77 10.28
N VAL A 221 0.75 -1.18 11.48
CA VAL A 221 -0.05 0.00 11.80
C VAL A 221 0.79 1.26 11.55
N TYR A 222 0.18 2.30 11.01
CA TYR A 222 0.87 3.54 10.72
C TYR A 222 -0.08 4.74 10.80
N THR A 223 0.49 5.93 10.86
CA THR A 223 -0.26 7.18 10.83
C THR A 223 0.24 8.09 9.72
N ILE A 224 -0.42 9.21 9.52
CA ILE A 224 -0.05 10.25 8.57
C ILE A 224 1.41 10.66 8.81
N ASP A 225 2.21 10.77 7.75
CA ASP A 225 3.60 11.21 7.82
C ASP A 225 3.84 12.52 7.06
N ARG A 226 3.13 12.69 5.95
CA ARG A 226 3.26 13.84 5.06
C ARG A 226 1.97 14.65 5.02
N GLU A 227 1.99 15.75 4.30
CA GLU A 227 0.79 16.51 4.02
C GLU A 227 -0.25 15.66 3.29
N THR A 228 -1.50 15.89 3.65
CA THR A 228 -2.67 15.18 3.14
C THR A 228 -3.57 16.15 2.38
N PRO A 229 -4.39 15.67 1.43
CA PRO A 229 -5.34 16.53 0.70
C PRO A 229 -6.36 17.21 1.63
N ASP A 230 -6.83 16.50 2.65
CA ASP A 230 -7.60 17.09 3.74
C ASP A 230 -6.61 17.53 4.84
N HIS A 231 -6.43 18.85 4.98
CA HIS A 231 -5.43 19.43 5.86
C HIS A 231 -5.83 19.46 7.34
N ALA A 232 -7.08 19.12 7.66
CA ALA A 232 -7.58 19.11 9.02
C ALA A 232 -7.32 17.79 9.76
N LEU A 233 -6.79 16.80 9.05
CA LEU A 233 -6.43 15.50 9.62
C LEU A 233 -5.26 15.60 10.60
N GLN A 234 -5.27 14.76 11.60
CA GLN A 234 -4.24 14.69 12.63
C GLN A 234 -3.64 13.29 12.71
N LYS A 235 -2.38 13.20 13.10
CA LYS A 235 -1.69 11.95 13.39
C LYS A 235 -2.32 11.26 14.60
N ALA A 236 -2.42 9.94 14.56
CA ALA A 236 -2.54 9.14 15.78
C ALA A 236 -1.28 9.34 16.63
N THR A 237 -1.42 9.35 17.95
CA THR A 237 -0.28 9.46 18.86
C THR A 237 0.51 8.15 18.93
N HIS A 238 1.73 8.21 19.46
CA HIS A 238 2.55 7.02 19.68
C HIS A 238 1.82 6.06 20.63
N GLU A 239 1.23 6.58 21.71
CA GLU A 239 0.51 5.78 22.72
C GLU A 239 -0.71 5.06 22.11
N GLU A 240 -1.42 5.70 21.17
CA GLU A 240 -2.57 5.09 20.50
C GLU A 240 -2.11 3.95 19.58
N LEU A 241 -1.05 4.16 18.79
CA LEU A 241 -0.50 3.10 17.94
C LEU A 241 0.10 1.96 18.76
N ASP A 242 0.83 2.25 19.84
CA ASP A 242 1.40 1.25 20.75
C ASP A 242 0.31 0.42 21.41
N ARG A 243 -0.81 1.05 21.81
CA ARG A 243 -1.98 0.34 22.34
C ARG A 243 -2.53 -0.65 21.30
N ILE A 244 -2.64 -0.25 20.03
CA ILE A 244 -3.15 -1.10 18.95
C ILE A 244 -2.18 -2.26 18.71
N VAL A 245 -0.87 -2.00 18.69
CA VAL A 245 0.16 -3.05 18.58
C VAL A 245 0.05 -4.04 19.74
N ALA A 246 -0.07 -3.56 20.98
CA ALA A 246 -0.21 -4.41 22.16
C ALA A 246 -1.48 -5.31 22.09
N LEU A 247 -2.59 -4.81 21.54
CA LEU A 247 -3.80 -5.62 21.33
C LEU A 247 -3.56 -6.74 20.29
N LEU A 248 -2.86 -6.45 19.20
CA LEU A 248 -2.48 -7.43 18.19
C LEU A 248 -1.54 -8.50 18.76
N GLU A 249 -0.50 -8.09 19.49
CA GLU A 249 0.47 -9.00 20.12
C GLU A 249 -0.20 -9.89 21.16
N LYS A 250 -1.11 -9.34 21.97
CA LYS A 250 -1.94 -10.12 22.91
C LYS A 250 -2.80 -11.16 22.20
N ALA A 251 -3.21 -10.89 20.96
CA ALA A 251 -3.92 -11.84 20.12
C ALA A 251 -2.99 -12.84 19.40
N GLY A 252 -1.67 -12.79 19.64
CA GLY A 252 -0.69 -13.67 19.00
C GLY A 252 -0.29 -13.26 17.59
N ILE A 253 -0.61 -12.02 17.18
CA ILE A 253 -0.35 -11.50 15.83
C ILE A 253 0.88 -10.59 15.89
N LYS A 254 1.90 -10.89 15.08
CA LYS A 254 3.08 -10.03 14.94
C LYS A 254 2.65 -8.67 14.40
N ALA A 255 3.06 -7.60 15.08
CA ALA A 255 2.70 -6.24 14.68
C ALA A 255 3.90 -5.27 14.76
N SER A 256 3.81 -4.16 14.04
CA SER A 256 4.76 -3.06 14.13
C SER A 256 4.07 -1.73 13.89
N ALA A 257 4.50 -0.68 14.59
CA ALA A 257 4.05 0.70 14.37
C ALA A 257 5.05 1.50 13.53
N SER A 258 4.53 2.49 12.78
CA SER A 258 5.31 3.53 12.11
C SER A 258 4.65 4.90 12.39
N TYR A 259 5.40 5.80 13.04
CA TYR A 259 4.96 7.09 13.55
C TYR A 259 5.26 8.25 12.59
#